data_57ecc3f64a7ecfcfa2369c2f7ce8795a
#
_entry.id   57ecc3f64a7ecfcfa2369c2f7ce8795a
#
_cell.length_a   1.000
_cell.length_b   1.000
_cell.length_c   1.000
_cell.angle_alpha   90.00
_cell.angle_beta   90.00
_cell.angle_gamma   90.00
#
_symmetry.space_group_name_H-M   'P 1'
#
loop_
_entity.id
_entity.type
_entity.pdbx_description
1 polymer ?
#
loop_
_entity_poly.entity_id
_entity_poly.type
_entity_poly.pdbx_seq_one_letter_code
_entity_poly.pdbx_strand_id
1 'polypeptide(L)'
;MAVVGLTTVGVSTPASAAGAPIGTGAAQEIRNQHSSMCLDDYEFATQPGAEVRQWTCGETANQLWQVSDLGNGYAEIKNKHSDLCLDNFDFGTTPGSEVRQWSCNGNTAQQWRITSVGGGYAELANRHSNLCLDNKDFGQLDGSLVQQWTCTGSKAQRWALTDPTVQKITYTLNRSANPTADEADAYARITYAMDRAVARYNRLNNIGRQLTVSYSPGTPTADANIYGQMRFGSNRTYMVEGTAMHEMAHTVGVGTSNGFNQNCQNNGWVSSQALLRTWDGPNATLNCSGYHFYPYGLNYNTEFSELNFERHVKLVQSMLSDGM
;
A
#
# COMPACT_ATOMS: atom_id res chain seq x y z
N MET A 1 -53.19 -24.28 38.96
CA MET A 1 -52.10 -23.32 39.10
C MET A 1 -51.12 -23.61 37.95
N ALA A 2 -51.12 -22.75 36.94
CA ALA A 2 -50.21 -22.85 35.79
C ALA A 2 -49.08 -21.85 36.01
N VAL A 3 -47.84 -22.35 36.02
CA VAL A 3 -46.62 -21.53 36.15
C VAL A 3 -46.19 -21.10 34.73
N VAL A 4 -46.29 -19.79 34.46
CA VAL A 4 -45.80 -19.20 33.21
C VAL A 4 -44.30 -18.93 33.38
N GLY A 5 -43.48 -19.66 32.65
CA GLY A 5 -42.03 -19.40 32.58
C GLY A 5 -41.73 -18.18 31.71
N LEU A 6 -41.13 -17.14 32.28
CA LEU A 6 -40.54 -16.01 31.53
C LEU A 6 -39.24 -16.47 30.86
N THR A 7 -39.24 -16.52 29.55
CA THR A 7 -38.00 -16.63 28.77
C THR A 7 -37.40 -15.24 28.58
N THR A 8 -36.27 -14.98 29.19
CA THR A 8 -35.47 -13.77 28.94
C THR A 8 -34.76 -13.91 27.59
N VAL A 9 -35.15 -13.08 26.62
CA VAL A 9 -34.40 -12.91 25.36
C VAL A 9 -33.16 -12.10 25.67
N GLY A 10 -32.02 -12.76 25.65
CA GLY A 10 -30.71 -12.12 25.74
C GLY A 10 -30.49 -11.23 24.50
N VAL A 11 -30.45 -9.92 24.70
CA VAL A 11 -29.98 -8.98 23.68
C VAL A 11 -28.48 -9.15 23.59
N SER A 12 -28.00 -9.82 22.50
CA SER A 12 -26.58 -9.85 22.17
C SER A 12 -26.17 -8.45 21.70
N THR A 13 -25.38 -7.75 22.50
CA THR A 13 -24.65 -6.57 22.05
C THR A 13 -23.74 -6.97 20.90
N PRO A 14 -23.71 -6.21 19.78
CA PRO A 14 -22.74 -6.50 18.72
C PRO A 14 -21.33 -6.36 19.29
N ALA A 15 -20.51 -7.39 19.08
CA ALA A 15 -19.10 -7.34 19.42
C ALA A 15 -18.49 -6.13 18.71
N SER A 16 -17.93 -5.21 19.50
CA SER A 16 -17.10 -4.12 18.99
C SER A 16 -16.02 -4.72 18.10
N ALA A 17 -15.97 -4.33 16.83
CA ALA A 17 -14.91 -4.72 15.94
C ALA A 17 -13.59 -4.34 16.61
N ALA A 18 -12.77 -5.33 16.95
CA ALA A 18 -11.45 -5.10 17.47
C ALA A 18 -10.70 -4.23 16.46
N GLY A 19 -10.32 -3.02 16.85
CA GLY A 19 -9.55 -2.11 16.03
C GLY A 19 -8.30 -2.83 15.53
N ALA A 20 -7.87 -2.53 14.31
CA ALA A 20 -6.57 -2.99 13.83
C ALA A 20 -5.53 -2.64 14.92
N PRO A 21 -4.59 -3.54 15.25
CA PRO A 21 -3.61 -3.25 16.27
C PRO A 21 -2.85 -1.99 15.84
N ILE A 22 -2.97 -0.92 16.62
CA ILE A 22 -2.08 0.23 16.50
C ILE A 22 -0.70 -0.35 16.78
N GLY A 23 0.15 -0.43 15.75
CA GLY A 23 1.51 -0.92 15.89
C GLY A 23 2.26 0.00 16.86
N THR A 24 2.23 -0.34 18.13
CA THR A 24 2.89 0.44 19.18
C THR A 24 4.36 0.12 19.17
N GLY A 25 5.21 1.09 18.89
CA GLY A 25 6.64 1.05 19.15
C GLY A 25 7.58 1.20 17.97
N ALA A 26 7.30 0.62 16.80
CA ALA A 26 8.11 0.83 15.61
C ALA A 26 7.64 2.07 14.84
N ALA A 27 8.59 2.82 14.27
CA ALA A 27 8.24 3.90 13.37
C ALA A 27 7.79 3.32 12.01
N GLN A 28 6.73 3.86 11.44
CA GLN A 28 6.05 3.31 10.28
C GLN A 28 5.69 4.39 9.28
N GLU A 29 5.57 4.02 8.01
CA GLU A 29 5.01 4.91 7.01
C GLU A 29 3.49 5.05 7.21
N ILE A 30 2.95 6.23 6.96
CA ILE A 30 1.52 6.50 6.91
C ILE A 30 1.16 6.80 5.46
N ARG A 31 0.54 5.83 4.76
CA ARG A 31 0.33 5.86 3.32
C ARG A 31 -1.12 6.10 2.97
N ASN A 32 -1.38 7.08 2.11
CA ASN A 32 -2.73 7.41 1.65
C ASN A 32 -3.28 6.38 0.67
N GLN A 33 -4.56 5.98 0.81
CA GLN A 33 -5.18 4.99 -0.07
C GLN A 33 -5.38 5.51 -1.50
N HIS A 34 -5.66 6.81 -1.66
CA HIS A 34 -5.94 7.37 -2.98
C HIS A 34 -4.66 7.57 -3.79
N SER A 35 -3.67 8.24 -3.21
CA SER A 35 -2.43 8.62 -3.89
C SER A 35 -1.37 7.53 -3.86
N SER A 36 -1.42 6.60 -2.89
CA SER A 36 -0.35 5.67 -2.53
C SER A 36 0.95 6.35 -2.06
N MET A 37 0.87 7.64 -1.71
CA MET A 37 2.01 8.42 -1.22
C MET A 37 2.06 8.42 0.31
N CYS A 38 3.25 8.66 0.85
CA CYS A 38 3.49 8.70 2.28
C CYS A 38 3.33 10.10 2.86
N LEU A 39 2.87 10.15 4.10
CA LEU A 39 2.90 11.36 4.91
C LEU A 39 4.36 11.73 5.18
N ASP A 40 4.74 12.94 4.86
CA ASP A 40 6.12 13.40 4.76
C ASP A 40 6.34 14.68 5.59
N ASP A 41 7.36 14.67 6.42
CA ASP A 41 7.93 15.88 6.99
C ASP A 41 8.64 16.65 5.87
N TYR A 42 7.94 17.63 5.33
CA TYR A 42 8.35 18.33 4.12
C TYR A 42 9.70 19.01 4.30
N GLU A 43 10.60 18.76 3.33
CA GLU A 43 11.97 19.30 3.30
C GLU A 43 12.85 18.93 4.51
N PHE A 44 12.53 17.85 5.23
CA PHE A 44 13.25 17.45 6.44
C PHE A 44 13.29 18.57 7.50
N ALA A 45 12.19 19.29 7.67
CA ALA A 45 12.12 20.44 8.53
C ALA A 45 11.99 20.03 10.01
N THR A 46 12.80 20.63 10.87
CA THR A 46 12.85 20.30 12.31
C THR A 46 12.26 21.41 13.21
N GLN A 47 11.66 22.43 12.61
CA GLN A 47 11.10 23.56 13.36
C GLN A 47 9.59 23.35 13.63
N PRO A 48 9.10 23.70 14.83
CA PRO A 48 7.67 23.74 15.09
C PRO A 48 6.94 24.63 14.07
N GLY A 49 5.82 24.15 13.55
CA GLY A 49 5.08 24.78 12.47
C GLY A 49 5.49 24.32 11.07
N ALA A 50 6.43 23.39 10.97
CA ALA A 50 6.83 22.80 9.69
C ALA A 50 5.66 22.08 9.00
N GLU A 51 5.62 22.19 7.68
CA GLU A 51 4.58 21.58 6.87
C GLU A 51 4.69 20.06 6.84
N VAL A 52 3.54 19.42 6.76
CA VAL A 52 3.41 18.01 6.45
C VAL A 52 2.73 17.89 5.10
N ARG A 53 3.33 17.12 4.21
CA ARG A 53 2.83 16.92 2.85
C ARG A 53 2.77 15.43 2.51
N GLN A 54 2.40 15.11 1.30
CA GLN A 54 2.55 13.78 0.75
C GLN A 54 3.75 13.76 -0.20
N TRP A 55 4.50 12.68 -0.16
CA TRP A 55 5.62 12.44 -1.05
C TRP A 55 5.69 10.98 -1.48
N THR A 56 6.33 10.70 -2.60
CA THR A 56 6.69 9.32 -2.98
C THR A 56 7.38 8.62 -1.82
N CYS A 57 6.86 7.45 -1.41
CA CYS A 57 7.41 6.69 -0.28
C CYS A 57 8.86 6.26 -0.55
N GLY A 58 9.77 6.56 0.37
CA GLY A 58 11.20 6.34 0.21
C GLY A 58 11.89 5.77 1.45
N GLU A 59 11.12 5.39 2.47
CA GLU A 59 11.62 4.84 3.75
C GLU A 59 12.60 5.75 4.48
N THR A 60 12.59 7.03 4.16
CA THR A 60 13.43 8.04 4.79
C THR A 60 12.88 8.44 6.15
N ALA A 61 13.74 8.87 7.07
CA ALA A 61 13.34 9.14 8.45
C ALA A 61 12.22 10.18 8.57
N ASN A 62 12.12 11.12 7.62
CA ASN A 62 11.08 12.14 7.56
C ASN A 62 9.70 11.58 7.15
N GLN A 63 9.63 10.36 6.60
CA GLN A 63 8.39 9.64 6.28
C GLN A 63 8.00 8.59 7.32
N LEU A 64 8.84 8.40 8.33
CA LEU A 64 8.59 7.44 9.39
C LEU A 64 7.98 8.14 10.61
N TRP A 65 6.85 7.61 11.04
CA TRP A 65 6.06 8.15 12.14
C TRP A 65 5.88 7.11 13.23
N GLN A 66 6.25 7.44 14.45
CA GLN A 66 5.99 6.62 15.62
C GLN A 66 4.58 6.89 16.12
N VAL A 67 3.77 5.84 16.22
CA VAL A 67 2.41 5.90 16.74
C VAL A 67 2.43 5.37 18.17
N SER A 68 2.05 6.21 19.13
CA SER A 68 2.01 5.88 20.55
C SER A 68 0.56 5.90 21.03
N ASP A 69 0.06 4.79 21.57
CA ASP A 69 -1.27 4.73 22.17
C ASP A 69 -1.32 5.56 23.45
N LEU A 70 -2.26 6.48 23.52
CA LEU A 70 -2.52 7.32 24.69
C LEU A 70 -3.65 6.77 25.57
N GLY A 71 -4.23 5.64 25.17
CA GLY A 71 -5.45 5.11 25.78
C GLY A 71 -6.73 5.79 25.28
N ASN A 72 -7.87 5.24 25.65
CA ASN A 72 -9.19 5.76 25.25
C ASN A 72 -9.42 5.90 23.73
N GLY A 73 -8.66 5.13 22.91
CA GLY A 73 -8.77 5.11 21.45
C GLY A 73 -8.08 6.26 20.73
N TYR A 74 -7.21 7.01 21.40
CA TYR A 74 -6.39 8.06 20.81
C TYR A 74 -4.92 7.69 20.80
N ALA A 75 -4.19 8.19 19.80
CA ALA A 75 -2.76 8.05 19.65
C ALA A 75 -2.09 9.40 19.42
N GLU A 76 -0.84 9.49 19.83
CA GLU A 76 0.11 10.51 19.40
C GLU A 76 0.89 9.97 18.19
N ILE A 77 1.16 10.83 17.22
CA ILE A 77 1.86 10.48 15.99
C ILE A 77 3.09 11.40 15.88
N LYS A 78 4.28 10.84 16.10
CA LYS A 78 5.53 11.60 16.16
C LYS A 78 6.44 11.24 15.00
N ASN A 79 6.96 12.25 14.30
CA ASN A 79 7.91 12.05 13.22
C ASN A 79 9.28 11.57 13.76
N LYS A 80 9.88 10.61 13.07
CA LYS A 80 11.16 10.02 13.48
C LYS A 80 12.36 10.94 13.21
N HIS A 81 12.27 11.83 12.21
CA HIS A 81 13.34 12.75 11.86
C HIS A 81 13.34 13.98 12.75
N SER A 82 12.21 14.65 12.83
CA SER A 82 12.08 15.94 13.54
C SER A 82 11.85 15.81 15.04
N ASP A 83 11.40 14.65 15.52
CA ASP A 83 10.87 14.44 16.88
C ASP A 83 9.62 15.31 17.21
N LEU A 84 8.98 15.91 16.19
CA LEU A 84 7.77 16.70 16.33
C LEU A 84 6.51 15.84 16.14
N CYS A 85 5.41 16.26 16.74
CA CYS A 85 4.11 15.59 16.66
C CYS A 85 3.27 16.14 15.51
N LEU A 86 2.49 15.26 14.89
CA LEU A 86 1.45 15.60 13.90
C LEU A 86 0.38 16.41 14.61
N ASP A 87 0.17 17.64 14.18
CA ASP A 87 -0.59 18.65 14.88
C ASP A 87 -1.69 19.26 14.02
N ASN A 88 -2.86 19.38 14.60
CA ASN A 88 -3.92 20.25 14.10
C ASN A 88 -3.48 21.70 14.34
N PHE A 89 -2.86 22.28 13.33
CA PHE A 89 -2.24 23.59 13.45
C PHE A 89 -3.25 24.66 13.88
N ASP A 90 -2.84 25.45 14.88
CA ASP A 90 -3.61 26.56 15.43
C ASP A 90 -5.03 26.17 15.94
N PHE A 91 -5.18 24.90 16.35
CA PHE A 91 -6.44 24.35 16.84
C PHE A 91 -7.61 24.52 15.85
N GLY A 92 -7.36 24.45 14.57
CA GLY A 92 -8.37 24.65 13.52
C GLY A 92 -9.53 23.65 13.63
N THR A 93 -10.77 24.14 13.51
CA THR A 93 -11.99 23.34 13.64
C THR A 93 -12.85 23.35 12.37
N THR A 94 -12.41 24.02 11.32
CA THR A 94 -13.13 24.12 10.05
C THR A 94 -12.53 23.21 8.99
N PRO A 95 -13.34 22.63 8.09
CA PRO A 95 -12.80 21.90 6.93
C PRO A 95 -11.82 22.78 6.15
N GLY A 96 -10.65 22.20 5.83
CA GLY A 96 -9.52 22.91 5.22
C GLY A 96 -8.46 23.37 6.22
N SER A 97 -8.67 23.17 7.54
CA SER A 97 -7.65 23.50 8.55
C SER A 97 -6.37 22.72 8.29
N GLU A 98 -5.25 23.41 8.50
CA GLU A 98 -3.93 22.85 8.21
C GLU A 98 -3.51 21.76 9.20
N VAL A 99 -2.71 20.84 8.71
CA VAL A 99 -1.98 19.87 9.53
C VAL A 99 -0.50 20.16 9.37
N ARG A 100 0.19 20.32 10.49
CA ARG A 100 1.62 20.63 10.55
C ARG A 100 2.31 19.76 11.58
N GLN A 101 3.58 19.97 11.76
CA GLN A 101 4.34 19.43 12.89
C GLN A 101 4.49 20.48 13.98
N TRP A 102 4.41 20.07 15.23
CA TRP A 102 4.63 20.95 16.38
C TRP A 102 5.34 20.20 17.51
N SER A 103 5.98 20.94 18.42
CA SER A 103 6.55 20.33 19.63
C SER A 103 5.51 19.52 20.37
N CYS A 104 5.82 18.28 20.68
CA CYS A 104 4.90 17.39 21.40
C CYS A 104 4.59 17.96 22.79
N ASN A 105 3.32 18.20 23.09
CA ASN A 105 2.87 18.88 24.29
C ASN A 105 1.64 18.21 24.95
N GLY A 106 1.14 17.13 24.35
CA GLY A 106 0.01 16.36 24.87
C GLY A 106 -1.37 17.02 24.70
N ASN A 107 -1.48 18.15 23.98
CA ASN A 107 -2.74 18.80 23.70
C ASN A 107 -3.63 17.94 22.78
N THR A 108 -4.96 18.16 22.86
CA THR A 108 -5.93 17.45 22.02
C THR A 108 -5.73 17.66 20.50
N ALA A 109 -5.06 18.76 20.11
CA ALA A 109 -4.64 19.03 18.73
C ALA A 109 -3.67 17.98 18.19
N GLN A 110 -2.89 17.31 19.06
CA GLN A 110 -1.90 16.29 18.70
C GLN A 110 -2.38 14.84 18.93
N GLN A 111 -3.65 14.68 19.28
CA GLN A 111 -4.22 13.38 19.56
C GLN A 111 -5.17 12.97 18.44
N TRP A 112 -4.94 11.79 17.90
CA TRP A 112 -5.64 11.29 16.74
C TRP A 112 -6.34 9.96 17.06
N ARG A 113 -7.63 9.87 16.78
CA ARG A 113 -8.36 8.62 16.85
C ARG A 113 -8.13 7.84 15.57
N ILE A 114 -7.57 6.66 15.69
CA ILE A 114 -7.30 5.76 14.57
C ILE A 114 -8.40 4.71 14.52
N THR A 115 -9.25 4.78 13.50
CA THR A 115 -10.39 3.88 13.34
C THR A 115 -10.21 3.01 12.10
N SER A 116 -10.12 1.70 12.26
CA SER A 116 -10.01 0.77 11.15
C SER A 116 -11.26 0.84 10.25
N VAL A 117 -11.03 0.92 8.93
CA VAL A 117 -12.09 0.93 7.91
C VAL A 117 -12.01 -0.29 6.98
N GLY A 118 -11.25 -1.30 7.37
CA GLY A 118 -11.04 -2.52 6.60
C GLY A 118 -9.95 -2.38 5.53
N GLY A 119 -9.55 -3.51 4.94
CA GLY A 119 -8.55 -3.55 3.87
C GLY A 119 -7.16 -3.04 4.26
N GLY A 120 -6.80 -3.04 5.56
CA GLY A 120 -5.53 -2.52 6.06
C GLY A 120 -5.48 -0.99 6.21
N TYR A 121 -6.61 -0.31 6.05
CA TYR A 121 -6.70 1.15 6.15
C TYR A 121 -7.41 1.61 7.42
N ALA A 122 -7.10 2.81 7.84
CA ALA A 122 -7.75 3.51 8.95
C ALA A 122 -8.05 4.97 8.59
N GLU A 123 -9.04 5.54 9.22
CA GLU A 123 -9.26 6.98 9.31
C GLU A 123 -8.57 7.53 10.55
N LEU A 124 -7.95 8.68 10.42
CA LEU A 124 -7.28 9.41 11.49
C LEU A 124 -8.07 10.68 11.79
N ALA A 125 -8.89 10.67 12.85
CA ALA A 125 -9.69 11.82 13.25
C ALA A 125 -9.04 12.58 14.41
N ASN A 126 -8.83 13.87 14.25
CA ASN A 126 -8.23 14.71 15.29
C ASN A 126 -9.17 14.84 16.49
N ARG A 127 -8.63 14.73 17.70
CA ARG A 127 -9.43 14.79 18.95
C ARG A 127 -10.04 16.16 19.21
N HIS A 128 -9.37 17.23 18.82
CA HIS A 128 -9.86 18.58 19.04
C HIS A 128 -10.99 18.97 18.07
N SER A 129 -10.76 18.75 16.78
CA SER A 129 -11.69 19.18 15.72
C SER A 129 -12.75 18.15 15.35
N ASN A 130 -12.53 16.86 15.62
CA ASN A 130 -13.25 15.71 15.06
C ASN A 130 -13.21 15.64 13.53
N LEU A 131 -12.30 16.36 12.87
CA LEU A 131 -12.06 16.28 11.43
C LEU A 131 -11.04 15.19 11.12
N CYS A 132 -11.13 14.60 9.93
CA CYS A 132 -10.22 13.57 9.45
C CYS A 132 -8.99 14.16 8.75
N LEU A 133 -7.83 13.51 8.92
CA LEU A 133 -6.66 13.74 8.10
C LEU A 133 -7.01 13.41 6.65
N ASP A 134 -6.80 14.35 5.75
CA ASP A 134 -7.30 14.32 4.39
C ASP A 134 -6.21 14.71 3.39
N ASN A 135 -6.12 13.94 2.33
CA ASN A 135 -5.34 14.28 1.15
C ASN A 135 -6.09 15.37 0.38
N LYS A 136 -5.64 16.60 0.51
CA LYS A 136 -6.28 17.76 -0.09
C LYS A 136 -6.43 17.60 -1.59
N ASP A 137 -7.66 17.84 -2.08
CA ASP A 137 -8.01 17.83 -3.50
C ASP A 137 -7.63 16.52 -4.22
N PHE A 138 -7.54 15.40 -3.50
CA PHE A 138 -7.10 14.11 -4.05
C PHE A 138 -5.73 14.18 -4.74
N GLY A 139 -4.80 14.96 -4.19
CA GLY A 139 -3.48 15.16 -4.76
C GLY A 139 -2.69 13.87 -4.96
N GLN A 140 -1.98 13.75 -6.09
CA GLN A 140 -1.22 12.56 -6.47
C GLN A 140 0.22 12.87 -6.89
N LEU A 141 0.70 14.07 -6.60
CA LEU A 141 2.05 14.50 -6.92
C LEU A 141 2.86 14.72 -5.65
N ASP A 142 4.17 14.57 -5.76
CA ASP A 142 5.08 14.94 -4.69
C ASP A 142 4.84 16.39 -4.27
N GLY A 143 4.74 16.62 -2.97
CA GLY A 143 4.38 17.92 -2.41
C GLY A 143 2.87 18.17 -2.26
N SER A 144 2.00 17.20 -2.61
CA SER A 144 0.55 17.34 -2.39
C SER A 144 0.25 17.59 -0.92
N LEU A 145 -0.62 18.57 -0.67
CA LEU A 145 -0.96 19.03 0.68
C LEU A 145 -1.82 18.02 1.43
N VAL A 146 -1.68 18.01 2.74
CA VAL A 146 -2.64 17.39 3.66
C VAL A 146 -3.37 18.48 4.45
N GLN A 147 -4.59 18.14 4.85
CA GLN A 147 -5.46 19.04 5.60
C GLN A 147 -6.32 18.25 6.58
N GLN A 148 -7.15 18.92 7.34
CA GLN A 148 -8.27 18.32 8.02
C GLN A 148 -9.55 18.60 7.22
N TRP A 149 -10.41 17.61 7.09
CA TRP A 149 -11.69 17.74 6.41
C TRP A 149 -12.79 16.94 7.12
N THR A 150 -14.05 17.29 6.88
CA THR A 150 -15.19 16.50 7.36
C THR A 150 -14.97 15.04 7.00
N CYS A 151 -15.11 14.13 7.95
CA CYS A 151 -14.95 12.70 7.71
C CYS A 151 -16.05 12.20 6.76
N THR A 152 -15.67 11.75 5.59
CA THR A 152 -16.57 11.29 4.52
C THR A 152 -16.38 9.81 4.17
N GLY A 153 -15.32 9.17 4.71
CA GLY A 153 -14.94 7.82 4.34
C GLY A 153 -14.36 7.68 2.94
N SER A 154 -13.97 8.79 2.30
CA SER A 154 -13.34 8.78 0.98
C SER A 154 -11.93 8.17 1.03
N LYS A 155 -11.41 7.70 -0.12
CA LYS A 155 -10.04 7.19 -0.20
C LYS A 155 -8.98 8.23 0.16
N ALA A 156 -9.28 9.53 0.02
CA ALA A 156 -8.40 10.62 0.43
C ALA A 156 -8.18 10.67 1.94
N GLN A 157 -9.12 10.11 2.74
CA GLN A 157 -9.09 10.08 4.21
C GLN A 157 -8.68 8.74 4.80
N ARG A 158 -8.35 7.76 3.95
CA ARG A 158 -7.94 6.44 4.40
C ARG A 158 -6.43 6.28 4.29
N TRP A 159 -5.83 5.87 5.39
CA TRP A 159 -4.39 5.79 5.55
C TRP A 159 -4.01 4.40 6.04
N ALA A 160 -3.03 3.77 5.39
CA ALA A 160 -2.41 2.55 5.87
C ALA A 160 -1.22 2.93 6.75
N LEU A 161 -1.19 2.38 7.95
CA LEU A 161 -0.04 2.47 8.84
C LEU A 161 0.82 1.24 8.60
N THR A 162 1.97 1.42 7.97
CA THR A 162 2.81 0.33 7.51
C THR A 162 4.19 0.42 8.15
N ASP A 163 4.59 -0.65 8.82
CA ASP A 163 5.98 -0.79 9.20
C ASP A 163 6.79 -1.10 7.94
N PRO A 164 7.73 -0.24 7.52
CA PRO A 164 8.54 -0.49 6.33
C PRO A 164 9.40 -1.75 6.44
N THR A 165 9.58 -2.30 7.65
CA THR A 165 10.38 -3.50 7.87
C THR A 165 9.59 -4.81 7.73
N VAL A 166 8.24 -4.77 7.75
CA VAL A 166 7.43 -5.98 8.00
C VAL A 166 6.78 -6.59 6.76
N GLN A 167 6.53 -5.84 5.69
CA GLN A 167 5.87 -6.40 4.50
C GLN A 167 6.45 -5.88 3.19
N LYS A 168 7.69 -6.26 2.90
CA LYS A 168 8.33 -5.92 1.63
C LYS A 168 8.60 -7.15 0.79
N ILE A 169 8.50 -6.95 -0.51
CA ILE A 169 9.07 -7.89 -1.44
C ILE A 169 10.58 -7.76 -1.36
N THR A 170 11.24 -8.88 -1.13
CA THR A 170 12.70 -9.02 -1.20
C THR A 170 13.04 -10.14 -2.18
N TYR A 171 14.24 -10.14 -2.73
CA TYR A 171 14.65 -11.23 -3.61
C TYR A 171 16.09 -11.66 -3.37
N THR A 172 16.37 -12.91 -3.72
CA THR A 172 17.70 -13.47 -3.83
C THR A 172 17.90 -13.99 -5.26
N LEU A 173 18.91 -13.49 -5.97
CA LEU A 173 19.30 -14.04 -7.25
C LEU A 173 20.35 -15.14 -7.04
N ASN A 174 20.00 -16.36 -7.42
CA ASN A 174 20.92 -17.50 -7.41
C ASN A 174 21.99 -17.30 -8.47
N ARG A 175 23.26 -17.32 -8.05
CA ARG A 175 24.42 -17.09 -8.93
C ARG A 175 25.40 -18.24 -8.82
N SER A 176 26.02 -18.58 -9.95
CA SER A 176 27.22 -19.44 -9.96
C SER A 176 28.37 -18.76 -9.21
N ALA A 177 29.14 -19.52 -8.45
CA ALA A 177 30.36 -19.00 -7.81
C ALA A 177 31.44 -18.55 -8.83
N ASN A 178 31.45 -19.19 -10.02
CA ASN A 178 32.34 -18.87 -11.11
C ASN A 178 31.52 -18.70 -12.42
N PRO A 179 30.86 -17.55 -12.57
CA PRO A 179 29.96 -17.33 -13.70
C PRO A 179 30.75 -17.21 -15.00
N THR A 180 30.21 -17.80 -16.06
CA THR A 180 30.63 -17.51 -17.43
C THR A 180 30.31 -16.06 -17.78
N ALA A 181 30.88 -15.56 -18.90
CA ALA A 181 30.58 -14.20 -19.37
C ALA A 181 29.08 -14.02 -19.69
N ASP A 182 28.42 -15.07 -20.22
CA ASP A 182 26.98 -15.08 -20.49
C ASP A 182 26.14 -14.97 -19.18
N GLU A 183 26.49 -15.77 -18.17
CA GLU A 183 25.84 -15.72 -16.87
C GLU A 183 26.04 -14.39 -16.16
N ALA A 184 27.25 -13.82 -16.24
CA ALA A 184 27.57 -12.53 -15.63
C ALA A 184 26.72 -11.39 -16.24
N ASP A 185 26.59 -11.35 -17.59
CA ASP A 185 25.70 -10.39 -18.27
C ASP A 185 24.24 -10.61 -17.90
N ALA A 186 23.78 -11.88 -17.87
CA ALA A 186 22.41 -12.20 -17.45
C ALA A 186 22.14 -11.74 -15.99
N TYR A 187 23.04 -12.03 -15.07
CA TYR A 187 22.90 -11.63 -13.67
C TYR A 187 22.84 -10.11 -13.49
N ALA A 188 23.64 -9.36 -14.24
CA ALA A 188 23.62 -7.90 -14.20
C ALA A 188 22.27 -7.34 -14.65
N ARG A 189 21.73 -7.84 -15.76
CA ARG A 189 20.43 -7.42 -16.31
C ARG A 189 19.27 -7.81 -15.41
N ILE A 190 19.25 -9.04 -14.92
CA ILE A 190 18.21 -9.53 -14.00
C ILE A 190 18.23 -8.72 -12.71
N THR A 191 19.43 -8.44 -12.16
CA THR A 191 19.55 -7.58 -10.96
C THR A 191 18.95 -6.22 -11.21
N TYR A 192 19.31 -5.55 -12.31
CA TYR A 192 18.76 -4.24 -12.65
C TYR A 192 17.23 -4.26 -12.81
N ALA A 193 16.69 -5.28 -13.49
CA ALA A 193 15.25 -5.45 -13.67
C ALA A 193 14.52 -5.66 -12.34
N MET A 194 15.04 -6.55 -11.50
CA MET A 194 14.46 -6.90 -10.20
C MET A 194 14.54 -5.75 -9.20
N ASP A 195 15.67 -5.03 -9.14
CA ASP A 195 15.80 -3.89 -8.23
C ASP A 195 14.73 -2.83 -8.49
N ARG A 196 14.47 -2.51 -9.77
CA ARG A 196 13.45 -1.55 -10.19
C ARG A 196 12.04 -2.06 -9.91
N ALA A 197 11.74 -3.30 -10.27
CA ALA A 197 10.44 -3.92 -10.06
C ALA A 197 10.10 -4.01 -8.57
N VAL A 198 11.04 -4.48 -7.74
CA VAL A 198 10.88 -4.57 -6.28
C VAL A 198 10.73 -3.20 -5.65
N ALA A 199 11.54 -2.21 -6.05
CA ALA A 199 11.40 -0.84 -5.55
C ALA A 199 9.99 -0.28 -5.87
N ARG A 200 9.49 -0.50 -7.10
CA ARG A 200 8.16 -0.03 -7.51
C ARG A 200 7.03 -0.73 -6.74
N TYR A 201 7.08 -2.05 -6.61
CA TYR A 201 6.09 -2.78 -5.83
C TYR A 201 6.11 -2.32 -4.37
N ASN A 202 7.26 -2.23 -3.74
CA ASN A 202 7.40 -1.80 -2.34
C ASN A 202 6.96 -0.35 -2.11
N ARG A 203 7.10 0.52 -3.13
CA ARG A 203 6.61 1.90 -3.09
C ARG A 203 5.10 1.99 -3.16
N LEU A 204 4.46 1.14 -3.97
CA LEU A 204 3.04 1.30 -4.34
C LEU A 204 2.09 0.35 -3.63
N ASN A 205 2.60 -0.65 -2.92
CA ASN A 205 1.78 -1.61 -2.18
C ASN A 205 2.45 -2.12 -0.90
N ASN A 206 1.73 -2.99 -0.21
CA ASN A 206 2.10 -3.58 1.08
C ASN A 206 2.13 -5.11 1.00
N ILE A 207 2.63 -5.65 -0.09
CA ILE A 207 2.76 -7.10 -0.30
C ILE A 207 4.12 -7.54 0.25
N GLY A 208 4.12 -8.39 1.29
CA GLY A 208 5.32 -9.05 1.79
C GLY A 208 5.58 -10.35 1.02
N ARG A 209 6.73 -10.47 0.36
CA ARG A 209 7.11 -11.70 -0.35
C ARG A 209 8.62 -11.83 -0.45
N GLN A 210 9.16 -12.99 -0.10
CA GLN A 210 10.53 -13.33 -0.43
C GLN A 210 10.56 -14.11 -1.74
N LEU A 211 11.37 -13.65 -2.69
CA LEU A 211 11.49 -14.25 -4.02
C LEU A 211 12.85 -14.93 -4.18
N THR A 212 12.84 -16.06 -4.89
CA THR A 212 14.05 -16.72 -5.35
C THR A 212 14.11 -16.63 -6.86
N VAL A 213 15.10 -15.89 -7.37
CA VAL A 213 15.27 -15.61 -8.79
C VAL A 213 16.44 -16.40 -9.34
N SER A 214 16.33 -16.90 -10.56
CA SER A 214 17.41 -17.61 -11.23
C SER A 214 17.49 -17.30 -12.73
N TYR A 215 18.69 -17.36 -13.27
CA TYR A 215 18.92 -17.43 -14.69
C TYR A 215 18.79 -18.88 -15.15
N SER A 216 17.89 -19.15 -16.07
CA SER A 216 17.56 -20.49 -16.57
C SER A 216 17.46 -20.45 -18.11
N PRO A 217 18.56 -20.65 -18.83
CA PRO A 217 18.61 -20.50 -20.29
C PRO A 217 17.56 -21.29 -21.07
N GLY A 218 17.07 -22.40 -20.49
CA GLY A 218 16.01 -23.23 -21.09
C GLY A 218 14.58 -22.67 -20.96
N THR A 219 14.38 -21.59 -20.18
CA THR A 219 13.10 -20.90 -20.11
C THR A 219 12.92 -20.01 -21.35
N PRO A 220 11.78 -20.08 -22.08
CA PRO A 220 11.64 -19.32 -23.35
C PRO A 220 11.71 -17.79 -23.15
N THR A 221 11.08 -17.29 -22.09
CA THR A 221 11.01 -15.87 -21.75
C THR A 221 11.40 -15.66 -20.28
N ALA A 222 10.42 -15.54 -19.41
CA ALA A 222 10.50 -15.64 -17.98
C ALA A 222 9.29 -16.41 -17.50
N ASP A 223 9.32 -16.91 -16.27
CA ASP A 223 8.19 -17.52 -15.61
C ASP A 223 8.28 -17.39 -14.08
N ALA A 224 7.14 -17.54 -13.40
CA ALA A 224 7.08 -17.56 -11.96
C ALA A 224 5.95 -18.46 -11.42
N ASN A 225 6.02 -18.78 -10.14
CA ASN A 225 5.00 -19.57 -9.47
C ASN A 225 4.58 -18.97 -8.12
N ILE A 226 3.48 -19.48 -7.57
CA ILE A 226 2.91 -19.02 -6.29
C ILE A 226 3.86 -19.21 -5.09
N TYR A 227 4.92 -19.99 -5.22
CA TYR A 227 5.89 -20.22 -4.16
C TYR A 227 7.02 -19.17 -4.13
N GLY A 228 6.96 -18.14 -4.99
CA GLY A 228 7.94 -17.07 -5.04
C GLY A 228 9.19 -17.40 -5.86
N GLN A 229 9.15 -18.42 -6.69
CA GLN A 229 10.24 -18.77 -7.60
C GLN A 229 10.04 -18.08 -8.95
N MET A 230 11.08 -17.42 -9.44
CA MET A 230 11.11 -16.73 -10.73
C MET A 230 12.31 -17.20 -11.55
N ARG A 231 12.12 -17.37 -12.85
CA ARG A 231 13.18 -17.76 -13.77
C ARG A 231 13.21 -16.84 -14.98
N PHE A 232 14.39 -16.39 -15.36
CA PHE A 232 14.63 -15.65 -16.59
C PHE A 232 15.38 -16.54 -17.59
N GLY A 233 14.89 -16.61 -18.80
CA GLY A 233 15.51 -17.34 -19.90
C GLY A 233 16.70 -16.60 -20.51
N SER A 234 17.26 -17.18 -21.59
CA SER A 234 18.45 -16.60 -22.25
C SER A 234 18.19 -15.35 -23.09
N ASN A 235 16.92 -15.08 -23.43
CA ASN A 235 16.58 -13.91 -24.25
C ASN A 235 16.62 -12.61 -23.42
N ARG A 236 17.61 -11.78 -23.68
CA ARG A 236 17.89 -10.53 -22.97
C ARG A 236 16.78 -9.49 -23.06
N THR A 237 15.90 -9.57 -24.07
CA THR A 237 14.77 -8.64 -24.22
C THR A 237 13.72 -8.78 -23.13
N TYR A 238 13.72 -9.91 -22.42
CA TYR A 238 12.84 -10.16 -21.27
C TYR A 238 13.51 -9.88 -19.91
N MET A 239 14.78 -9.53 -19.87
CA MET A 239 15.47 -9.14 -18.63
C MET A 239 15.29 -7.64 -18.34
N VAL A 240 14.03 -7.23 -18.21
CA VAL A 240 13.62 -5.82 -18.05
C VAL A 240 12.58 -5.67 -16.95
N GLU A 241 12.43 -4.46 -16.43
CA GLU A 241 11.53 -4.14 -15.30
C GLU A 241 10.10 -4.66 -15.52
N GLY A 242 9.51 -4.40 -16.69
CA GLY A 242 8.13 -4.80 -16.98
C GLY A 242 7.93 -6.33 -16.92
N THR A 243 8.87 -7.11 -17.43
CA THR A 243 8.85 -8.57 -17.31
C THR A 243 8.99 -9.00 -15.85
N ALA A 244 9.93 -8.41 -15.11
CA ALA A 244 10.10 -8.71 -13.70
C ALA A 244 8.81 -8.42 -12.90
N MET A 245 8.13 -7.30 -13.16
CA MET A 245 6.85 -6.94 -12.54
C MET A 245 5.73 -7.92 -12.89
N HIS A 246 5.64 -8.34 -14.14
CA HIS A 246 4.68 -9.35 -14.59
C HIS A 246 4.86 -10.67 -13.85
N GLU A 247 6.09 -11.19 -13.81
CA GLU A 247 6.39 -12.43 -13.11
C GLU A 247 6.18 -12.31 -11.58
N MET A 248 6.47 -11.16 -11.01
CA MET A 248 6.17 -10.90 -9.59
C MET A 248 4.68 -11.02 -9.29
N ALA A 249 3.80 -10.59 -10.20
CA ALA A 249 2.35 -10.74 -10.03
C ALA A 249 1.93 -12.22 -9.93
N HIS A 250 2.56 -13.12 -10.68
CA HIS A 250 2.34 -14.55 -10.55
C HIS A 250 2.73 -15.09 -9.17
N THR A 251 3.77 -14.54 -8.55
CA THR A 251 4.20 -14.98 -7.21
C THR A 251 3.21 -14.60 -6.11
N VAL A 252 2.33 -13.64 -6.34
CA VAL A 252 1.33 -13.17 -5.37
C VAL A 252 -0.10 -13.58 -5.74
N GLY A 253 -0.29 -14.37 -6.78
CA GLY A 253 -1.57 -15.02 -7.06
C GLY A 253 -2.12 -14.88 -8.47
N VAL A 254 -1.66 -13.90 -9.26
CA VAL A 254 -2.14 -13.74 -10.64
C VAL A 254 -1.90 -15.04 -11.43
N GLY A 255 -2.98 -15.63 -11.95
CA GLY A 255 -2.92 -16.88 -12.71
C GLY A 255 -2.51 -18.14 -11.94
N THR A 256 -2.06 -18.00 -10.71
CA THR A 256 -1.46 -19.09 -9.92
C THR A 256 -2.25 -19.45 -8.67
N SER A 257 -3.19 -18.61 -8.25
CA SER A 257 -4.07 -18.85 -7.09
C SER A 257 -5.45 -19.34 -7.49
N ASN A 258 -6.11 -20.06 -6.57
CA ASN A 258 -7.51 -20.42 -6.74
C ASN A 258 -8.44 -19.20 -6.75
N GLY A 259 -8.13 -18.18 -5.94
CA GLY A 259 -8.89 -16.93 -5.87
C GLY A 259 -8.89 -16.18 -7.20
N PHE A 260 -7.73 -16.10 -7.87
CA PHE A 260 -7.65 -15.53 -9.22
C PHE A 260 -8.60 -16.26 -10.19
N ASN A 261 -8.51 -17.59 -10.23
CA ASN A 261 -9.33 -18.38 -11.16
C ASN A 261 -10.83 -18.23 -10.87
N GLN A 262 -11.23 -18.23 -9.61
CA GLN A 262 -12.63 -18.04 -9.21
C GLN A 262 -13.15 -16.66 -9.59
N ASN A 263 -12.38 -15.61 -9.33
CA ASN A 263 -12.77 -14.24 -9.66
C ASN A 263 -12.85 -14.01 -11.17
N CYS A 264 -11.93 -14.61 -11.95
CA CYS A 264 -12.00 -14.57 -13.41
C CYS A 264 -13.24 -15.26 -13.98
N GLN A 265 -13.65 -16.40 -13.41
CA GLN A 265 -14.83 -17.14 -13.85
C GLN A 265 -16.15 -16.48 -13.46
N ASN A 266 -16.19 -15.83 -12.30
CA ASN A 266 -17.41 -15.33 -11.67
C ASN A 266 -17.55 -13.81 -11.71
N ASN A 267 -16.68 -13.08 -12.42
CA ASN A 267 -16.59 -11.62 -12.41
C ASN A 267 -16.45 -11.05 -10.97
N GLY A 268 -15.66 -11.72 -10.16
CA GLY A 268 -15.47 -11.40 -8.73
C GLY A 268 -14.59 -10.17 -8.45
N TRP A 269 -14.08 -9.51 -9.48
CA TRP A 269 -13.18 -8.36 -9.38
C TRP A 269 -13.91 -7.06 -9.03
N VAL A 270 -14.49 -6.96 -7.85
CA VAL A 270 -15.35 -5.82 -7.47
C VAL A 270 -14.55 -4.54 -7.32
N SER A 271 -13.53 -4.56 -6.46
CA SER A 271 -12.68 -3.39 -6.20
C SER A 271 -11.77 -3.09 -7.37
N SER A 272 -11.21 -4.12 -7.99
CA SER A 272 -10.30 -3.98 -9.13
C SER A 272 -11.02 -3.43 -10.37
N GLN A 273 -12.24 -3.89 -10.62
CA GLN A 273 -13.07 -3.36 -11.70
C GLN A 273 -13.47 -1.90 -11.45
N ALA A 274 -13.81 -1.55 -10.20
CA ALA A 274 -14.11 -0.17 -9.84
C ALA A 274 -12.87 0.73 -10.01
N LEU A 275 -11.71 0.27 -9.58
CA LEU A 275 -10.44 0.98 -9.75
C LEU A 275 -10.11 1.21 -11.23
N LEU A 276 -10.21 0.17 -12.07
CA LEU A 276 -9.98 0.28 -13.50
C LEU A 276 -10.87 1.35 -14.16
N ARG A 277 -12.14 1.38 -13.79
CA ARG A 277 -13.09 2.36 -14.33
C ARG A 277 -12.78 3.81 -13.95
N THR A 278 -12.05 4.03 -12.87
CA THR A 278 -11.58 5.40 -12.53
C THR A 278 -10.53 5.91 -13.51
N TRP A 279 -9.81 5.02 -14.20
CA TRP A 279 -8.74 5.37 -15.13
C TRP A 279 -9.21 5.40 -16.60
N ASP A 280 -9.99 4.38 -16.97
CA ASP A 280 -10.28 4.08 -18.38
C ASP A 280 -11.76 4.32 -18.74
N GLY A 281 -12.53 4.84 -17.77
CA GLY A 281 -13.93 5.18 -17.96
C GLY A 281 -14.92 4.08 -17.59
N PRO A 282 -16.22 4.40 -17.55
CA PRO A 282 -17.24 3.54 -16.93
C PRO A 282 -17.46 2.20 -17.64
N ASN A 283 -17.07 2.11 -18.91
CA ASN A 283 -17.22 0.89 -19.73
C ASN A 283 -15.99 0.00 -19.71
N ALA A 284 -14.90 0.41 -19.04
CA ALA A 284 -13.70 -0.41 -18.94
C ALA A 284 -14.00 -1.72 -18.22
N THR A 285 -13.43 -2.82 -18.71
CA THR A 285 -13.63 -4.17 -18.17
C THR A 285 -12.29 -4.83 -17.89
N LEU A 286 -12.17 -5.36 -16.69
CA LEU A 286 -11.05 -6.21 -16.31
C LEU A 286 -11.31 -7.62 -16.83
N ASN A 287 -10.46 -8.08 -17.73
CA ASN A 287 -10.59 -9.38 -18.37
C ASN A 287 -9.46 -10.33 -17.93
N CYS A 288 -9.73 -11.62 -17.96
CA CYS A 288 -8.75 -12.66 -17.76
C CYS A 288 -8.62 -13.53 -19.00
N SER A 289 -7.41 -13.99 -19.30
CA SER A 289 -7.15 -15.01 -20.33
C SER A 289 -5.99 -15.89 -19.89
N GLY A 290 -6.24 -17.17 -19.71
CA GLY A 290 -5.26 -18.10 -19.17
C GLY A 290 -4.81 -17.69 -17.77
N TYR A 291 -3.51 -17.50 -17.62
CA TYR A 291 -2.88 -17.07 -16.35
C TYR A 291 -2.73 -15.55 -16.19
N HIS A 292 -3.35 -14.76 -17.08
CA HIS A 292 -3.10 -13.34 -17.23
C HIS A 292 -4.36 -12.50 -17.08
N PHE A 293 -4.20 -11.21 -16.83
CA PHE A 293 -5.29 -10.23 -16.83
C PHE A 293 -5.01 -9.08 -17.79
N TYR A 294 -6.03 -8.36 -18.18
CA TYR A 294 -6.01 -7.22 -19.11
C TYR A 294 -7.04 -6.15 -18.69
N PRO A 295 -6.77 -4.83 -18.86
CA PRO A 295 -5.47 -4.23 -19.24
C PRO A 295 -4.48 -4.23 -18.07
N TYR A 296 -3.29 -3.70 -18.32
CA TYR A 296 -2.22 -3.50 -17.34
C TYR A 296 -1.60 -4.78 -16.76
N GLY A 297 -1.82 -5.93 -17.38
CA GLY A 297 -1.16 -7.19 -17.01
C GLY A 297 0.33 -7.24 -17.31
N LEU A 298 0.84 -6.29 -18.13
CA LEU A 298 2.22 -6.25 -18.62
C LEU A 298 2.60 -7.50 -19.40
N ASN A 299 1.64 -8.03 -20.16
CA ASN A 299 1.78 -9.30 -20.88
C ASN A 299 2.69 -9.19 -22.11
N TYR A 300 2.88 -7.96 -22.61
CA TYR A 300 3.69 -7.65 -23.79
C TYR A 300 4.54 -6.42 -23.56
N ASN A 301 5.74 -6.38 -24.17
CA ASN A 301 6.65 -5.23 -24.07
C ASN A 301 6.02 -3.91 -24.56
N THR A 302 5.03 -3.97 -25.45
CA THR A 302 4.28 -2.81 -25.93
C THR A 302 3.38 -2.17 -24.84
N GLU A 303 3.13 -2.88 -23.76
CA GLU A 303 2.39 -2.37 -22.61
C GLU A 303 3.31 -1.62 -21.62
N PHE A 304 4.62 -1.65 -21.79
CA PHE A 304 5.58 -1.11 -20.83
C PHE A 304 5.64 0.41 -20.90
N SER A 305 5.22 1.06 -19.84
CA SER A 305 5.33 2.50 -19.60
C SER A 305 5.26 2.78 -18.10
N GLU A 306 5.75 3.93 -17.67
CA GLU A 306 5.68 4.34 -16.26
C GLU A 306 4.24 4.30 -15.71
N LEU A 307 3.30 4.82 -16.48
CA LEU A 307 1.88 4.81 -16.11
C LEU A 307 1.33 3.38 -15.98
N ASN A 308 1.63 2.51 -16.92
CA ASN A 308 1.13 1.14 -16.90
C ASN A 308 1.79 0.32 -15.78
N PHE A 309 3.05 0.57 -15.46
CA PHE A 309 3.72 -0.01 -14.32
C PHE A 309 3.03 0.33 -13.00
N GLU A 310 2.67 1.59 -12.80
CA GLU A 310 1.94 1.99 -11.59
C GLU A 310 0.53 1.41 -11.53
N ARG A 311 -0.20 1.43 -12.64
CA ARG A 311 -1.54 0.85 -12.75
C ARG A 311 -1.53 -0.65 -12.51
N HIS A 312 -0.52 -1.35 -13.02
CA HIS A 312 -0.29 -2.78 -12.77
C HIS A 312 -0.21 -3.09 -11.28
N VAL A 313 0.70 -2.43 -10.57
CA VAL A 313 0.88 -2.68 -9.12
C VAL A 313 -0.39 -2.37 -8.33
N LYS A 314 -1.07 -1.26 -8.64
CA LYS A 314 -2.32 -0.87 -7.98
C LYS A 314 -3.45 -1.88 -8.25
N LEU A 315 -3.54 -2.43 -9.47
CA LEU A 315 -4.52 -3.48 -9.79
C LEU A 315 -4.22 -4.78 -9.06
N VAL A 316 -2.96 -5.23 -9.05
CA VAL A 316 -2.56 -6.45 -8.32
C VAL A 316 -2.90 -6.32 -6.83
N GLN A 317 -2.64 -5.16 -6.22
CA GLN A 317 -3.05 -4.89 -4.83
C GLN A 317 -4.57 -4.94 -4.65
N SER A 318 -5.33 -4.39 -5.58
CA SER A 318 -6.79 -4.42 -5.55
C SER A 318 -7.34 -5.83 -5.74
N MET A 319 -6.72 -6.64 -6.61
CA MET A 319 -7.06 -8.06 -6.80
C MET A 319 -6.86 -8.89 -5.53
N LEU A 320 -5.80 -8.63 -4.77
CA LEU A 320 -5.60 -9.24 -3.46
C LEU A 320 -6.73 -8.87 -2.48
N SER A 321 -7.20 -7.63 -2.53
CA SER A 321 -8.35 -7.19 -1.73
C SER A 321 -9.67 -7.82 -2.16
N ASP A 322 -9.78 -8.24 -3.41
CA ASP A 322 -10.93 -8.99 -3.97
C ASP A 322 -10.81 -10.52 -3.71
N GLY A 323 -9.75 -10.97 -3.01
CA GLY A 323 -9.57 -12.38 -2.61
C GLY A 323 -8.79 -13.24 -3.62
N MET A 324 -7.89 -12.63 -4.40
CA MET A 324 -6.97 -13.33 -5.30
C MET A 324 -6.11 -14.38 -4.60
#